data_b2e448f6312264139ffb42518b30a03d
#
_entry.id   b2e448f6312264139ffb42518b30a03d
#
_cell.length_a   1.000
_cell.length_b   1.000
_cell.length_c   1.000
_cell.angle_alpha   90.00
_cell.angle_beta   90.00
_cell.angle_gamma   90.00
#
_symmetry.space_group_name_H-M   'P 1'
#
loop_
_entity.id
_entity.type
_entity.pdbx_description
1 polymer ?
#
loop_
_entity_poly.entity_id
_entity_poly.type
_entity_poly.pdbx_seq_one_letter_code
_entity_poly.pdbx_strand_id
1 'polypeptide(L)'
;MTFSSAAQSYGDQTMTAPKIVAIRTYLLDGAGGGDYFRQEGGHWLIDSVIANPMSGYPEYRKTRTSWGIGVMGSIVVEVETEDGQVGRGTGFGGPPACWLINHHFSRFLRGADPRDINRIWDQMFRASMPYGRKGIALATISVVDLALWDLLGKLRGEPVYKLIGGRTREAVELYCTGPRPDVAQKLGFFGGKVPIPYGPASGREGLRANIEFLTRHREAIGPDFPLMVDCYMAFDVPYAIEIAEACAHLNIHWWEEVLHPDDFDGFALLKRAHPKLRWTTGEHEYSRYGFRKLIEQRNVDTLQPDVMWVGGLTELLRISAHAAAYDLPVVPHGSGPYSYHYVLSQTNAPFSEYVANSPDGTAVLPSFGALFTNEPVPENGRVDVTDAPGFGLELNPSAKLVEAA
;
A
#
# COMPACT_ATOMS: atom_id res chain seq x y z
N MET A 1 51.49 29.97 -31.02
CA MET A 1 50.42 28.94 -31.09
C MET A 1 49.18 29.57 -30.51
N THR A 2 48.30 29.99 -31.37
CA THR A 2 47.03 30.66 -31.01
C THR A 2 45.93 29.63 -30.87
N PHE A 3 45.40 29.47 -29.66
CA PHE A 3 44.22 28.61 -29.40
C PHE A 3 42.97 29.37 -29.83
N SER A 4 42.33 28.88 -30.90
CA SER A 4 41.00 29.30 -31.30
C SER A 4 39.98 28.62 -30.39
N SER A 5 39.24 29.39 -29.58
CA SER A 5 38.10 28.92 -28.81
C SER A 5 36.86 28.92 -29.70
N ALA A 6 36.46 27.76 -30.21
CA ALA A 6 35.15 27.55 -30.75
C ALA A 6 34.17 27.39 -29.58
N ALA A 7 33.55 28.49 -29.16
CA ALA A 7 32.35 28.42 -28.30
C ALA A 7 31.16 27.88 -29.12
N GLN A 8 30.84 26.61 -28.98
CA GLN A 8 29.58 26.08 -29.44
C GLN A 8 28.47 26.71 -28.58
N SER A 9 27.67 27.56 -29.20
CA SER A 9 26.43 28.06 -28.62
C SER A 9 25.46 26.88 -28.49
N TYR A 10 25.36 26.30 -27.28
CA TYR A 10 24.24 25.48 -26.93
C TYR A 10 23.01 26.40 -26.96
N GLY A 11 22.20 26.28 -28.00
CA GLY A 11 20.92 26.93 -28.07
C GLY A 11 20.07 26.50 -26.88
N ASP A 12 19.77 27.48 -26.06
CA ASP A 12 18.89 27.31 -24.89
C ASP A 12 17.45 27.08 -25.40
N GLN A 13 17.18 25.88 -25.91
CA GLN A 13 15.81 25.39 -26.05
C GLN A 13 15.38 24.91 -24.65
N THR A 14 15.01 25.86 -23.81
CA THR A 14 14.16 25.54 -22.65
C THR A 14 12.85 24.98 -23.20
N MET A 15 12.82 23.65 -23.44
CA MET A 15 11.57 22.95 -23.71
C MET A 15 10.70 23.16 -22.49
N THR A 16 9.77 24.11 -22.58
CA THR A 16 8.72 24.27 -21.57
C THR A 16 7.92 22.97 -21.57
N ALA A 17 7.86 22.30 -20.42
CA ALA A 17 7.02 21.10 -20.31
C ALA A 17 5.57 21.48 -20.60
N PRO A 18 4.81 20.59 -21.25
CA PRO A 18 3.39 20.78 -21.47
C PRO A 18 2.67 20.93 -20.13
N LYS A 19 1.75 21.89 -20.04
CA LYS A 19 0.99 22.15 -18.81
C LYS A 19 -0.13 21.15 -18.64
N ILE A 20 -0.52 20.90 -17.40
CA ILE A 20 -1.72 20.12 -17.08
C ILE A 20 -2.96 20.90 -17.50
N VAL A 21 -3.78 20.32 -18.38
CA VAL A 21 -5.01 20.96 -18.88
C VAL A 21 -6.26 20.33 -18.29
N ALA A 22 -6.24 19.04 -17.98
CA ALA A 22 -7.42 18.33 -17.44
C ALA A 22 -7.05 17.37 -16.32
N ILE A 23 -7.96 17.26 -15.39
CA ILE A 23 -8.01 16.19 -14.37
C ILE A 23 -9.41 15.59 -14.45
N ARG A 24 -9.47 14.26 -14.58
CA ARG A 24 -10.73 13.51 -14.57
C ARG A 24 -10.68 12.46 -13.48
N THR A 25 -11.80 12.24 -12.85
CA THR A 25 -11.96 11.22 -11.81
C THR A 25 -13.06 10.25 -12.20
N TYR A 26 -12.83 9.00 -11.97
CA TYR A 26 -13.76 7.94 -12.29
C TYR A 26 -14.00 7.04 -11.09
N LEU A 27 -15.23 6.61 -10.90
CA LEU A 27 -15.59 5.51 -10.02
C LEU A 27 -15.47 4.20 -10.79
N LEU A 28 -14.88 3.20 -10.17
CA LEU A 28 -14.81 1.86 -10.75
C LEU A 28 -16.11 1.13 -10.45
N ASP A 29 -16.88 0.79 -11.49
CA ASP A 29 -18.15 0.08 -11.36
C ASP A 29 -17.96 -1.43 -11.43
N GLY A 30 -18.46 -2.14 -10.43
CA GLY A 30 -18.71 -3.58 -10.43
C GLY A 30 -17.52 -4.53 -10.40
N ALA A 31 -16.26 -4.07 -10.38
CA ALA A 31 -15.09 -4.95 -10.35
C ALA A 31 -14.29 -4.78 -9.04
N GLY A 32 -14.81 -5.33 -7.95
CA GLY A 32 -14.06 -5.40 -6.68
C GLY A 32 -13.81 -4.04 -6.02
N GLY A 33 -14.49 -3.01 -6.46
CA GLY A 33 -14.35 -1.66 -5.95
C GLY A 33 -15.14 -1.44 -4.67
N GLY A 34 -14.70 -2.04 -3.57
CA GLY A 34 -15.03 -1.57 -2.25
C GLY A 34 -16.47 -1.70 -1.74
N ASP A 35 -17.35 -2.26 -2.52
CA ASP A 35 -18.72 -2.51 -2.07
C ASP A 35 -18.83 -3.75 -1.15
N TYR A 36 -17.88 -3.90 -0.20
CA TYR A 36 -17.89 -5.01 0.75
C TYR A 36 -19.24 -5.16 1.47
N PHE A 37 -19.92 -4.05 1.76
CA PHE A 37 -21.24 -4.08 2.39
C PHE A 37 -22.37 -4.60 1.47
N ARG A 38 -22.09 -4.76 0.17
CA ARG A 38 -23.01 -5.37 -0.82
C ARG A 38 -22.60 -6.77 -1.24
N GLN A 39 -21.43 -7.24 -0.81
CA GLN A 39 -20.96 -8.57 -1.14
C GLN A 39 -21.64 -9.60 -0.22
N GLU A 40 -22.34 -10.55 -0.84
CA GLU A 40 -23.07 -11.63 -0.15
C GLU A 40 -22.18 -12.86 0.15
N GLY A 41 -20.85 -12.75 -0.02
CA GLY A 41 -19.90 -13.84 0.15
C GLY A 41 -19.20 -14.24 -1.15
N GLY A 42 -18.50 -15.36 -1.12
CA GLY A 42 -17.77 -15.90 -2.27
C GLY A 42 -16.34 -15.39 -2.41
N HIS A 43 -15.81 -14.72 -1.38
CA HIS A 43 -14.41 -14.32 -1.31
C HIS A 43 -13.91 -14.44 0.13
N TRP A 44 -12.70 -14.98 0.30
CA TRP A 44 -12.12 -15.26 1.62
C TRP A 44 -12.07 -14.04 2.55
N LEU A 45 -11.82 -12.85 2.03
CA LEU A 45 -11.84 -11.60 2.81
C LEU A 45 -13.21 -11.30 3.43
N ILE A 46 -14.29 -11.77 2.81
CA ILE A 46 -15.67 -11.56 3.29
C ILE A 46 -16.13 -12.75 4.14
N ASP A 47 -15.79 -13.97 3.70
CA ASP A 47 -16.27 -15.21 4.32
C ASP A 47 -15.48 -15.59 5.57
N SER A 48 -14.22 -15.15 5.70
CA SER A 48 -13.40 -15.43 6.86
C SER A 48 -13.78 -14.57 8.07
N VAL A 49 -13.75 -15.17 9.24
CA VAL A 49 -13.76 -14.42 10.50
C VAL A 49 -12.40 -13.77 10.67
N ILE A 50 -12.36 -12.45 10.72
CA ILE A 50 -11.13 -11.66 10.85
C ILE A 50 -11.34 -10.61 11.94
N ALA A 51 -10.49 -10.65 12.96
CA ALA A 51 -10.50 -9.65 14.02
C ALA A 51 -10.20 -8.25 13.46
N ASN A 52 -10.92 -7.25 13.94
CA ASN A 52 -10.77 -5.86 13.56
C ASN A 52 -11.38 -4.98 14.67
N PRO A 53 -11.28 -3.65 14.65
CA PRO A 53 -11.85 -2.80 15.69
C PRO A 53 -13.35 -2.97 15.92
N MET A 54 -14.11 -3.33 14.88
CA MET A 54 -15.56 -3.58 15.00
C MET A 54 -15.89 -4.90 15.71
N SER A 55 -14.93 -5.80 15.88
CA SER A 55 -15.13 -7.07 16.61
C SER A 55 -15.42 -6.89 18.10
N GLY A 56 -15.26 -5.68 18.64
CA GLY A 56 -15.75 -5.29 19.96
C GLY A 56 -17.28 -5.43 20.11
N TYR A 57 -18.00 -5.34 18.99
CA TYR A 57 -19.46 -5.45 18.93
C TYR A 57 -19.86 -6.85 18.43
N PRO A 58 -20.69 -7.59 19.18
CA PRO A 58 -21.03 -8.98 18.87
C PRO A 58 -21.58 -9.21 17.45
N GLU A 59 -22.38 -8.28 16.94
CA GLU A 59 -23.03 -8.32 15.63
C GLU A 59 -22.03 -8.21 14.46
N TYR A 60 -20.82 -7.64 14.69
CA TYR A 60 -19.80 -7.45 13.65
C TYR A 60 -18.61 -8.42 13.75
N ARG A 61 -18.62 -9.35 14.71
CA ARG A 61 -17.50 -10.30 14.90
C ARG A 61 -17.30 -11.26 13.72
N LYS A 62 -18.35 -11.51 12.94
CA LYS A 62 -18.35 -12.48 11.83
C LYS A 62 -18.52 -11.85 10.47
N THR A 63 -18.39 -10.54 10.36
CA THR A 63 -18.58 -9.84 9.10
C THR A 63 -17.53 -8.75 8.88
N ARG A 64 -17.13 -8.58 7.62
CA ARG A 64 -16.22 -7.51 7.18
C ARG A 64 -16.95 -6.38 6.45
N THR A 65 -18.27 -6.49 6.29
CA THR A 65 -19.05 -5.58 5.45
C THR A 65 -19.21 -4.16 6.00
N SER A 66 -18.84 -3.93 7.26
CA SER A 66 -18.96 -2.62 7.93
C SER A 66 -17.60 -1.92 8.13
N TRP A 67 -16.50 -2.46 7.59
CA TRP A 67 -15.17 -2.04 7.97
C TRP A 67 -14.21 -1.91 6.78
N GLY A 68 -13.29 -0.93 6.90
CA GLY A 68 -12.19 -0.72 5.99
C GLY A 68 -12.44 0.36 4.94
N ILE A 69 -11.37 0.94 4.41
CA ILE A 69 -11.42 2.00 3.39
C ILE A 69 -12.08 1.51 2.10
N GLY A 70 -12.02 0.21 1.85
CA GLY A 70 -12.64 -0.42 0.69
C GLY A 70 -14.15 -0.21 0.58
N VAL A 71 -14.87 0.06 1.69
CA VAL A 71 -16.30 0.36 1.66
C VAL A 71 -16.64 1.65 0.89
N MET A 72 -15.65 2.53 0.68
CA MET A 72 -15.84 3.78 -0.06
C MET A 72 -15.77 3.61 -1.58
N GLY A 73 -15.20 2.49 -2.06
CA GLY A 73 -15.01 2.22 -3.47
C GLY A 73 -13.66 2.66 -4.02
N SER A 74 -13.31 2.07 -5.15
CA SER A 74 -12.07 2.40 -5.89
C SER A 74 -12.31 3.53 -6.87
N ILE A 75 -11.26 4.31 -7.13
CA ILE A 75 -11.28 5.41 -8.09
C ILE A 75 -10.11 5.29 -9.06
N VAL A 76 -10.27 5.88 -10.23
CA VAL A 76 -9.20 6.15 -11.18
C VAL A 76 -9.10 7.66 -11.40
N VAL A 77 -7.87 8.16 -11.40
CA VAL A 77 -7.57 9.56 -11.69
C VAL A 77 -6.74 9.63 -12.95
N GLU A 78 -7.14 10.49 -13.87
CA GLU A 78 -6.38 10.85 -15.06
C GLU A 78 -5.92 12.31 -14.96
N VAL A 79 -4.63 12.54 -15.26
CA VAL A 79 -4.03 13.87 -15.38
C VAL A 79 -3.51 14.01 -16.82
N GLU A 80 -4.06 14.96 -17.56
CA GLU A 80 -3.75 15.17 -18.98
C GLU A 80 -3.01 16.48 -19.20
N THR A 81 -2.02 16.45 -20.08
CA THR A 81 -1.22 17.62 -20.52
C THR A 81 -1.66 18.15 -21.88
N GLU A 82 -1.20 19.37 -22.23
CA GLU A 82 -1.51 20.08 -23.49
C GLU A 82 -1.16 19.27 -24.74
N ASP A 83 -0.15 18.41 -24.67
CA ASP A 83 0.28 17.51 -25.75
C ASP A 83 -0.45 16.15 -25.77
N GLY A 84 -1.47 15.99 -24.91
CA GLY A 84 -2.31 14.79 -24.85
C GLY A 84 -1.71 13.62 -24.11
N GLN A 85 -0.59 13.78 -23.39
CA GLN A 85 -0.08 12.73 -22.50
C GLN A 85 -0.98 12.59 -21.27
N VAL A 86 -1.28 11.35 -20.89
CA VAL A 86 -2.16 11.05 -19.76
C VAL A 86 -1.45 10.15 -18.76
N GLY A 87 -1.30 10.67 -17.54
CA GLY A 87 -0.90 9.88 -16.38
C GLY A 87 -2.10 9.35 -15.60
N ARG A 88 -1.99 8.11 -15.09
CA ARG A 88 -3.08 7.43 -14.39
C ARG A 88 -2.66 6.95 -13.03
N GLY A 89 -3.56 7.10 -12.06
CA GLY A 89 -3.45 6.51 -10.74
C GLY A 89 -4.75 5.87 -10.32
N THR A 90 -4.69 4.79 -9.54
CA THR A 90 -5.86 4.17 -8.93
C THR A 90 -5.65 4.01 -7.42
N GLY A 91 -6.73 3.90 -6.69
CA GLY A 91 -6.75 3.73 -5.24
C GLY A 91 -8.16 3.79 -4.68
N PHE A 92 -8.27 4.01 -3.38
CA PHE A 92 -9.54 4.02 -2.67
C PHE A 92 -10.00 5.43 -2.31
N GLY A 93 -11.27 5.55 -1.97
CA GLY A 93 -11.86 6.79 -1.47
C GLY A 93 -13.21 7.14 -2.09
N GLY A 94 -13.61 6.47 -3.17
CA GLY A 94 -14.92 6.58 -3.80
C GLY A 94 -15.37 8.00 -4.10
N PRO A 95 -16.69 8.28 -4.04
CA PRO A 95 -17.24 9.61 -4.32
C PRO A 95 -16.60 10.74 -3.50
N PRO A 96 -16.28 10.59 -2.19
CA PRO A 96 -15.63 11.65 -1.43
C PRO A 96 -14.26 12.05 -1.97
N ALA A 97 -13.45 11.07 -2.43
CA ALA A 97 -12.14 11.37 -3.03
C ALA A 97 -12.30 12.09 -4.38
N CYS A 98 -13.21 11.62 -5.23
CA CYS A 98 -13.52 12.31 -6.49
C CYS A 98 -13.95 13.77 -6.23
N TRP A 99 -14.82 13.99 -5.24
CA TRP A 99 -15.26 15.33 -4.87
C TRP A 99 -14.09 16.23 -4.42
N LEU A 100 -13.20 15.71 -3.56
CA LEU A 100 -12.02 16.44 -3.12
C LEU A 100 -11.10 16.83 -4.30
N ILE A 101 -10.91 15.93 -5.25
CA ILE A 101 -10.09 16.19 -6.44
C ILE A 101 -10.77 17.26 -7.31
N ASN A 102 -12.03 17.04 -7.68
CA ASN A 102 -12.72 17.90 -8.65
C ASN A 102 -12.96 19.32 -8.11
N HIS A 103 -13.33 19.46 -6.84
CA HIS A 103 -13.74 20.74 -6.25
C HIS A 103 -12.65 21.44 -5.44
N HIS A 104 -11.61 20.72 -4.99
CA HIS A 104 -10.55 21.33 -4.18
C HIS A 104 -9.17 21.19 -4.79
N PHE A 105 -8.69 19.98 -5.10
CA PHE A 105 -7.29 19.78 -5.50
C PHE A 105 -7.00 20.17 -6.94
N SER A 106 -7.97 20.11 -7.84
CA SER A 106 -7.82 20.45 -9.26
C SER A 106 -7.23 21.84 -9.50
N ARG A 107 -7.48 22.80 -8.60
CA ARG A 107 -6.93 24.17 -8.67
C ARG A 107 -5.41 24.23 -8.55
N PHE A 108 -4.77 23.24 -7.96
CA PHE A 108 -3.32 23.17 -7.80
C PHE A 108 -2.65 22.47 -8.99
N LEU A 109 -3.44 21.71 -9.75
CA LEU A 109 -2.95 20.94 -10.90
C LEU A 109 -3.13 21.70 -12.22
N ARG A 110 -4.32 22.31 -12.47
CA ARG A 110 -4.60 23.01 -13.73
C ARG A 110 -3.59 24.13 -13.98
N GLY A 111 -2.93 24.11 -15.15
CA GLY A 111 -1.89 25.05 -15.55
C GLY A 111 -0.52 24.82 -14.88
N ALA A 112 -0.41 23.84 -13.99
CA ALA A 112 0.88 23.48 -13.38
C ALA A 112 1.78 22.72 -14.36
N ASP A 113 3.07 22.77 -14.09
CA ASP A 113 4.04 21.86 -14.72
C ASP A 113 3.93 20.49 -14.05
N PRO A 114 3.66 19.40 -14.78
CA PRO A 114 3.52 18.08 -14.20
C PRO A 114 4.80 17.55 -13.53
N ARG A 115 5.95 18.16 -13.81
CA ARG A 115 7.24 17.81 -13.19
C ARG A 115 7.38 18.38 -11.77
N ASP A 116 6.56 19.36 -11.40
CA ASP A 116 6.57 20.01 -10.08
C ASP A 116 5.82 19.17 -9.02
N ILE A 117 5.97 17.85 -9.03
CA ILE A 117 5.22 16.91 -8.18
C ILE A 117 5.31 17.31 -6.70
N ASN A 118 6.50 17.61 -6.20
CA ASN A 118 6.70 18.02 -4.81
C ASN A 118 5.90 19.28 -4.42
N ARG A 119 5.82 20.25 -5.34
CA ARG A 119 5.06 21.48 -5.13
C ARG A 119 3.55 21.21 -5.12
N ILE A 120 3.06 20.46 -6.09
CA ILE A 120 1.64 20.11 -6.20
C ILE A 120 1.23 19.30 -4.95
N TRP A 121 2.03 18.32 -4.56
CA TRP A 121 1.82 17.52 -3.36
C TRP A 121 1.73 18.41 -2.09
N ASP A 122 2.68 19.30 -1.89
CA ASP A 122 2.72 20.19 -0.72
C ASP A 122 1.53 21.15 -0.67
N GLN A 123 1.08 21.65 -1.83
CA GLN A 123 -0.12 22.47 -1.94
C GLN A 123 -1.38 21.72 -1.53
N MET A 124 -1.58 20.49 -2.05
CA MET A 124 -2.72 19.66 -1.68
C MET A 124 -2.70 19.33 -0.16
N PHE A 125 -1.53 18.93 0.36
CA PHE A 125 -1.37 18.60 1.77
C PHE A 125 -1.65 19.80 2.68
N ARG A 126 -1.06 20.98 2.41
CA ARG A 126 -1.28 22.19 3.23
C ARG A 126 -2.72 22.64 3.16
N ALA A 127 -3.33 22.60 1.99
CA ALA A 127 -4.72 22.99 1.81
C ALA A 127 -5.71 22.04 2.54
N SER A 128 -5.35 20.77 2.70
CA SER A 128 -6.18 19.78 3.41
C SER A 128 -5.94 19.73 4.93
N MET A 129 -4.88 20.33 5.44
CA MET A 129 -4.54 20.28 6.87
C MET A 129 -5.70 20.56 7.84
N PRO A 130 -6.61 21.54 7.57
CA PRO A 130 -7.71 21.84 8.48
C PRO A 130 -8.73 20.70 8.61
N TYR A 131 -8.89 19.86 7.58
CA TYR A 131 -9.92 18.81 7.53
C TYR A 131 -9.37 17.39 7.37
N GLY A 132 -8.07 17.21 7.03
CA GLY A 132 -7.52 15.88 6.84
C GLY A 132 -6.00 15.81 6.80
N ARG A 133 -5.41 15.20 7.81
CA ARG A 133 -3.97 14.88 7.88
C ARG A 133 -3.71 13.40 7.82
N LYS A 134 -4.75 12.58 7.90
CA LYS A 134 -4.80 11.11 7.80
C LYS A 134 -6.06 10.71 7.05
N GLY A 135 -6.20 9.45 6.74
CA GLY A 135 -7.39 8.87 6.13
C GLY A 135 -7.65 9.40 4.73
N ILE A 136 -8.92 9.71 4.44
CA ILE A 136 -9.42 9.99 3.09
C ILE A 136 -8.63 11.10 2.36
N ALA A 137 -8.22 12.15 3.07
CA ALA A 137 -7.49 13.25 2.43
C ALA A 137 -6.13 12.80 1.90
N LEU A 138 -5.39 12.01 2.68
CA LEU A 138 -4.08 11.48 2.27
C LEU A 138 -4.23 10.38 1.21
N ALA A 139 -5.22 9.50 1.33
CA ALA A 139 -5.54 8.52 0.30
C ALA A 139 -5.86 9.21 -1.04
N THR A 140 -6.64 10.30 -1.01
CA THR A 140 -6.93 11.10 -2.21
C THR A 140 -5.67 11.72 -2.81
N ILE A 141 -4.79 12.31 -1.98
CA ILE A 141 -3.50 12.85 -2.43
C ILE A 141 -2.65 11.74 -3.04
N SER A 142 -2.66 10.53 -2.47
CA SER A 142 -1.91 9.38 -2.99
C SER A 142 -2.27 9.07 -4.43
N VAL A 143 -3.56 8.99 -4.75
CA VAL A 143 -4.00 8.63 -6.12
C VAL A 143 -3.60 9.72 -7.13
N VAL A 144 -3.68 11.00 -6.76
CA VAL A 144 -3.21 12.11 -7.61
C VAL A 144 -1.70 12.05 -7.79
N ASP A 145 -0.95 11.79 -6.73
CA ASP A 145 0.51 11.67 -6.75
C ASP A 145 0.97 10.52 -7.66
N LEU A 146 0.31 9.37 -7.58
CA LEU A 146 0.58 8.22 -8.46
C LEU A 146 0.31 8.57 -9.93
N ALA A 147 -0.79 9.28 -10.22
CA ALA A 147 -1.06 9.75 -11.58
C ALA A 147 0.02 10.72 -12.10
N LEU A 148 0.55 11.58 -11.25
CA LEU A 148 1.64 12.50 -11.60
C LEU A 148 2.97 11.76 -11.85
N TRP A 149 3.31 10.74 -11.05
CA TRP A 149 4.50 9.92 -11.28
C TRP A 149 4.38 9.10 -12.56
N ASP A 150 3.21 8.53 -12.84
CA ASP A 150 2.93 7.85 -14.10
C ASP A 150 3.11 8.79 -15.31
N LEU A 151 2.53 9.99 -15.22
CA LEU A 151 2.68 11.03 -16.24
C LEU A 151 4.14 11.44 -16.44
N LEU A 152 4.89 11.66 -15.35
CA LEU A 152 6.30 12.03 -15.44
C LEU A 152 7.11 10.94 -16.14
N GLY A 153 6.86 9.65 -15.82
CA GLY A 153 7.50 8.54 -16.49
C GLY A 153 7.21 8.51 -17.99
N LYS A 154 5.96 8.73 -18.39
CA LYS A 154 5.56 8.80 -19.80
C LYS A 154 6.20 9.99 -20.53
N LEU A 155 6.23 11.16 -19.92
CA LEU A 155 6.90 12.35 -20.48
C LEU A 155 8.42 12.16 -20.64
N ARG A 156 9.04 11.32 -19.81
CA ARG A 156 10.46 11.01 -19.86
C ARG A 156 10.80 9.78 -20.71
N GLY A 157 9.79 8.97 -21.04
CA GLY A 157 9.99 7.68 -21.69
C GLY A 157 10.67 6.66 -20.77
N GLU A 158 10.50 6.79 -19.45
CA GLU A 158 11.17 5.97 -18.43
C GLU A 158 10.18 5.37 -17.43
N PRO A 159 10.41 4.14 -16.94
CA PRO A 159 9.63 3.57 -15.85
C PRO A 159 9.91 4.32 -14.53
N VAL A 160 8.89 4.37 -13.67
CA VAL A 160 8.96 5.11 -12.39
C VAL A 160 10.15 4.66 -11.53
N TYR A 161 10.46 3.36 -11.47
CA TYR A 161 11.58 2.90 -10.66
C TYR A 161 12.94 3.52 -11.08
N LYS A 162 13.14 3.85 -12.35
CA LYS A 162 14.35 4.57 -12.82
C LYS A 162 14.38 6.01 -12.36
N LEU A 163 13.22 6.67 -12.33
CA LEU A 163 13.09 8.06 -11.88
C LEU A 163 13.39 8.23 -10.38
N ILE A 164 13.21 7.17 -9.60
CA ILE A 164 13.38 7.20 -8.14
C ILE A 164 14.65 6.48 -7.64
N GLY A 165 15.61 6.20 -8.53
CA GLY A 165 16.93 5.72 -8.14
C GLY A 165 17.46 4.52 -8.93
N GLY A 166 16.64 3.85 -9.73
CA GLY A 166 17.03 2.68 -10.51
C GLY A 166 16.97 1.36 -9.74
N ARG A 167 17.33 0.27 -10.39
CA ARG A 167 17.26 -1.08 -9.80
C ARG A 167 18.32 -1.27 -8.71
N THR A 168 17.92 -1.78 -7.58
CA THR A 168 18.79 -2.29 -6.50
C THR A 168 18.84 -3.83 -6.49
N ARG A 169 17.97 -4.48 -7.26
CA ARG A 169 17.81 -5.94 -7.40
C ARG A 169 17.24 -6.29 -8.76
N GLU A 170 17.33 -7.56 -9.16
CA GLU A 170 16.83 -8.02 -10.46
C GLU A 170 15.30 -8.14 -10.49
N ALA A 171 14.70 -8.71 -9.45
CA ALA A 171 13.26 -8.89 -9.30
C ALA A 171 12.81 -8.57 -7.87
N VAL A 172 11.52 -8.36 -7.66
CA VAL A 172 10.93 -8.13 -6.33
C VAL A 172 10.46 -9.47 -5.76
N GLU A 173 11.00 -9.86 -4.60
CA GLU A 173 10.50 -11.01 -3.83
C GLU A 173 9.23 -10.64 -3.07
N LEU A 174 8.32 -11.63 -2.89
CA LEU A 174 7.00 -11.40 -2.31
C LEU A 174 6.66 -12.44 -1.23
N TYR A 175 6.03 -11.96 -0.15
CA TYR A 175 5.20 -12.82 0.69
C TYR A 175 3.74 -12.70 0.27
N CYS A 176 2.93 -13.71 0.62
CA CYS A 176 1.52 -13.73 0.26
C CYS A 176 0.63 -13.57 1.49
N THR A 177 -0.27 -12.60 1.47
CA THR A 177 -1.35 -12.45 2.46
C THR A 177 -2.59 -13.17 1.99
N GLY A 178 -3.08 -14.11 2.79
CA GLY A 178 -4.28 -14.88 2.45
C GLY A 178 -4.56 -16.01 3.43
N PRO A 179 -5.64 -16.76 3.24
CA PRO A 179 -6.08 -17.81 4.16
C PRO A 179 -5.28 -19.11 4.02
N ARG A 180 -4.42 -19.21 2.99
CA ARG A 180 -3.74 -20.45 2.59
C ARG A 180 -2.21 -20.29 2.48
N PRO A 181 -1.50 -20.13 3.62
CA PRO A 181 -0.03 -20.02 3.59
C PRO A 181 0.65 -21.30 3.04
N ASP A 182 0.00 -22.45 3.14
CA ASP A 182 0.45 -23.72 2.54
C ASP A 182 0.43 -23.69 1.00
N VAL A 183 -0.52 -22.98 0.42
CA VAL A 183 -0.59 -22.75 -1.03
C VAL A 183 0.42 -21.69 -1.43
N ALA A 184 0.54 -20.59 -0.66
CA ALA A 184 1.56 -19.57 -0.90
C ALA A 184 2.97 -20.19 -0.96
N GLN A 185 3.29 -21.11 -0.06
CA GLN A 185 4.55 -21.85 -0.07
C GLN A 185 4.75 -22.66 -1.37
N LYS A 186 3.70 -23.35 -1.83
CA LYS A 186 3.75 -24.12 -3.10
C LYS A 186 3.89 -23.25 -4.33
N LEU A 187 3.36 -22.01 -4.28
CA LEU A 187 3.48 -21.01 -5.34
C LEU A 187 4.82 -20.25 -5.31
N GLY A 188 5.73 -20.64 -4.40
CA GLY A 188 7.09 -20.10 -4.32
C GLY A 188 7.23 -18.78 -3.57
N PHE A 189 6.19 -18.27 -2.92
CA PHE A 189 6.32 -17.12 -2.02
C PHE A 189 7.25 -17.43 -0.87
N PHE A 190 8.05 -16.47 -0.43
CA PHE A 190 9.02 -16.71 0.63
C PHE A 190 8.39 -16.77 2.03
N GLY A 191 7.16 -16.31 2.19
CA GLY A 191 6.41 -16.30 3.44
C GLY A 191 4.90 -16.19 3.21
N GLY A 192 4.14 -16.44 4.25
CA GLY A 192 2.68 -16.31 4.24
C GLY A 192 2.17 -15.53 5.45
N LYS A 193 1.28 -14.54 5.22
CA LYS A 193 0.61 -13.76 6.25
C LYS A 193 -0.84 -14.19 6.35
N VAL A 194 -1.30 -14.47 7.57
CA VAL A 194 -2.69 -14.85 7.83
C VAL A 194 -3.37 -13.84 8.74
N PRO A 195 -4.63 -13.46 8.47
CA PRO A 195 -5.39 -12.62 9.37
C PRO A 195 -5.87 -13.40 10.58
N ILE A 196 -5.72 -12.82 11.77
CA ILE A 196 -6.15 -13.47 13.03
C ILE A 196 -7.69 -13.43 13.18
N PRO A 197 -8.35 -14.52 13.59
CA PRO A 197 -9.82 -14.54 13.67
C PRO A 197 -10.43 -13.76 14.83
N TYR A 198 -9.79 -13.74 16.01
CA TYR A 198 -10.41 -13.24 17.23
C TYR A 198 -9.54 -12.20 17.95
N GLY A 199 -10.22 -11.20 18.55
CA GLY A 199 -9.60 -10.21 19.42
C GLY A 199 -10.01 -10.36 20.88
N PRO A 200 -9.61 -9.40 21.76
CA PRO A 200 -9.87 -9.44 23.22
C PRO A 200 -11.34 -9.65 23.60
N ALA A 201 -12.27 -9.07 22.81
CA ALA A 201 -13.72 -9.19 23.05
C ALA A 201 -14.25 -10.63 22.95
N SER A 202 -13.49 -11.55 22.38
CA SER A 202 -13.84 -12.98 22.30
C SER A 202 -13.38 -13.77 23.53
N GLY A 203 -12.74 -13.12 24.49
CA GLY A 203 -12.29 -13.70 25.75
C GLY A 203 -11.32 -14.88 25.58
N ARG A 204 -11.27 -15.75 26.63
CA ARG A 204 -10.34 -16.89 26.64
C ARG A 204 -10.62 -17.95 25.59
N GLU A 205 -11.87 -18.08 25.16
CA GLU A 205 -12.24 -19.01 24.09
C GLU A 205 -11.65 -18.55 22.75
N GLY A 206 -11.79 -17.25 22.43
CA GLY A 206 -11.19 -16.68 21.23
C GLY A 206 -9.65 -16.77 21.24
N LEU A 207 -9.02 -16.54 22.40
CA LEU A 207 -7.57 -16.69 22.53
C LEU A 207 -7.12 -18.15 22.23
N ARG A 208 -7.80 -19.14 22.79
CA ARG A 208 -7.50 -20.56 22.51
C ARG A 208 -7.71 -20.90 21.02
N ALA A 209 -8.80 -20.44 20.44
CA ALA A 209 -9.08 -20.64 19.03
C ALA A 209 -8.01 -20.00 18.11
N ASN A 210 -7.48 -18.82 18.47
CA ASN A 210 -6.36 -18.20 17.77
C ASN A 210 -5.07 -19.04 17.85
N ILE A 211 -4.73 -19.55 19.02
CA ILE A 211 -3.55 -20.40 19.21
C ILE A 211 -3.68 -21.68 18.37
N GLU A 212 -4.84 -22.32 18.39
CA GLU A 212 -5.12 -23.51 17.55
C GLU A 212 -5.08 -23.17 16.05
N PHE A 213 -5.60 -22.02 15.65
CA PHE A 213 -5.55 -21.54 14.27
C PHE A 213 -4.11 -21.38 13.78
N LEU A 214 -3.26 -20.70 14.54
CA LEU A 214 -1.85 -20.49 14.20
C LEU A 214 -1.05 -21.80 14.23
N THR A 215 -1.35 -22.69 15.18
CA THR A 215 -0.73 -24.02 15.27
C THR A 215 -1.00 -24.85 14.02
N ARG A 216 -2.26 -24.93 13.57
CA ARG A 216 -2.62 -25.63 12.32
C ARG A 216 -1.88 -25.06 11.10
N HIS A 217 -1.75 -23.75 10.98
CA HIS A 217 -0.98 -23.16 9.88
C HIS A 217 0.49 -23.51 9.98
N ARG A 218 1.09 -23.44 11.17
CA ARG A 218 2.50 -23.82 11.38
C ARG A 218 2.76 -25.29 11.05
N GLU A 219 1.88 -26.17 11.44
CA GLU A 219 1.97 -27.60 11.11
C GLU A 219 1.89 -27.84 9.60
N ALA A 220 1.02 -27.11 8.89
CA ALA A 220 0.83 -27.24 7.45
C ALA A 220 2.02 -26.77 6.62
N ILE A 221 2.75 -25.73 7.07
CA ILE A 221 3.85 -25.11 6.33
C ILE A 221 5.25 -25.54 6.82
N GLY A 222 5.32 -26.32 7.92
CA GLY A 222 6.59 -26.71 8.55
C GLY A 222 7.24 -25.58 9.37
N PRO A 223 8.39 -25.87 10.04
CA PRO A 223 8.99 -24.95 11.01
C PRO A 223 9.68 -23.71 10.40
N ASP A 224 10.16 -23.82 9.16
CA ASP A 224 11.10 -22.86 8.56
C ASP A 224 10.44 -21.81 7.67
N PHE A 225 9.24 -22.08 7.15
CA PHE A 225 8.53 -21.13 6.30
C PHE A 225 8.03 -19.94 7.13
N PRO A 226 8.38 -18.69 6.78
CA PRO A 226 7.95 -17.50 7.52
C PRO A 226 6.43 -17.37 7.61
N LEU A 227 5.88 -17.52 8.82
CA LEU A 227 4.47 -17.26 9.11
C LEU A 227 4.32 -15.91 9.77
N MET A 228 3.55 -15.05 9.15
CA MET A 228 3.24 -13.70 9.60
C MET A 228 1.79 -13.62 10.06
N VAL A 229 1.48 -12.77 11.01
CA VAL A 229 0.13 -12.63 11.56
C VAL A 229 -0.30 -11.18 11.46
N ASP A 230 -1.46 -10.97 10.85
CA ASP A 230 -2.11 -9.67 10.75
C ASP A 230 -3.25 -9.58 11.77
N CYS A 231 -3.20 -8.58 12.62
CA CYS A 231 -4.14 -8.39 13.73
C CYS A 231 -5.14 -7.23 13.49
N TYR A 232 -5.03 -6.51 12.37
CA TYR A 232 -5.98 -5.45 11.97
C TYR A 232 -6.38 -4.51 13.10
N MET A 233 -5.41 -4.05 13.91
CA MET A 233 -5.66 -3.10 15.01
C MET A 233 -6.67 -3.59 16.06
N ALA A 234 -6.85 -4.91 16.20
CA ALA A 234 -7.93 -5.48 17.02
C ALA A 234 -7.55 -5.70 18.49
N PHE A 235 -6.28 -5.55 18.87
CA PHE A 235 -5.79 -5.92 20.20
C PHE A 235 -5.57 -4.69 21.10
N ASP A 236 -5.44 -4.97 22.37
CA ASP A 236 -4.81 -4.10 23.36
C ASP A 236 -3.44 -4.68 23.77
N VAL A 237 -2.65 -3.91 24.52
CA VAL A 237 -1.30 -4.31 24.93
C VAL A 237 -1.31 -5.61 25.76
N PRO A 238 -2.18 -5.81 26.77
CA PRO A 238 -2.23 -7.06 27.52
C PRO A 238 -2.51 -8.29 26.65
N TYR A 239 -3.48 -8.20 25.75
CA TYR A 239 -3.84 -9.31 24.88
C TYR A 239 -2.73 -9.61 23.86
N ALA A 240 -2.09 -8.58 23.29
CA ALA A 240 -0.96 -8.76 22.38
C ALA A 240 0.21 -9.48 23.03
N ILE A 241 0.51 -9.18 24.32
CA ILE A 241 1.52 -9.88 25.09
C ILE A 241 1.09 -11.34 25.33
N GLU A 242 -0.13 -11.56 25.82
CA GLU A 242 -0.64 -12.89 26.17
C GLU A 242 -0.60 -13.86 24.98
N ILE A 243 -1.10 -13.42 23.81
CA ILE A 243 -1.10 -14.29 22.61
C ILE A 243 0.31 -14.51 22.07
N ALA A 244 1.16 -13.49 22.06
CA ALA A 244 2.53 -13.63 21.58
C ALA A 244 3.35 -14.59 22.44
N GLU A 245 3.18 -14.55 23.76
CA GLU A 245 3.80 -15.50 24.69
C GLU A 245 3.27 -16.93 24.47
N ALA A 246 1.95 -17.07 24.38
CA ALA A 246 1.33 -18.39 24.14
C ALA A 246 1.77 -19.02 22.81
N CYS A 247 2.05 -18.21 21.80
CA CYS A 247 2.50 -18.62 20.46
C CYS A 247 4.02 -18.61 20.27
N ALA A 248 4.83 -18.39 21.30
CA ALA A 248 6.30 -18.27 21.17
C ALA A 248 6.96 -19.48 20.49
N HIS A 249 6.40 -20.67 20.70
CA HIS A 249 6.87 -21.93 20.11
C HIS A 249 6.56 -22.07 18.61
N LEU A 250 5.69 -21.23 18.06
CA LEU A 250 5.26 -21.26 16.66
C LEU A 250 6.20 -20.48 15.73
N ASN A 251 7.24 -19.81 16.24
CA ASN A 251 8.20 -19.04 15.46
C ASN A 251 7.51 -18.08 14.48
N ILE A 252 6.61 -17.23 14.98
CA ILE A 252 5.92 -16.21 14.19
C ILE A 252 6.95 -15.19 13.69
N HIS A 253 6.96 -14.93 12.38
CA HIS A 253 7.95 -14.06 11.75
C HIS A 253 7.75 -12.60 12.17
N TRP A 254 6.49 -12.11 12.17
CA TRP A 254 6.10 -10.85 12.77
C TRP A 254 4.62 -10.84 13.18
N TRP A 255 4.29 -9.89 14.07
CA TRP A 255 2.94 -9.52 14.48
C TRP A 255 2.63 -8.13 13.94
N GLU A 256 1.65 -8.04 13.04
CA GLU A 256 1.30 -6.83 12.30
C GLU A 256 0.05 -6.19 12.89
N GLU A 257 0.07 -4.85 12.96
CA GLU A 257 -1.07 -4.02 13.39
C GLU A 257 -1.80 -4.52 14.65
N VAL A 258 -1.05 -4.92 15.66
CA VAL A 258 -1.65 -5.48 16.88
C VAL A 258 -2.49 -4.43 17.64
N LEU A 259 -2.12 -3.13 17.60
CA LEU A 259 -2.73 -2.03 18.34
C LEU A 259 -3.36 -0.99 17.40
N HIS A 260 -4.14 -0.10 17.99
CA HIS A 260 -4.61 1.11 17.30
C HIS A 260 -3.43 1.89 16.70
N PRO A 261 -3.52 2.43 15.48
CA PRO A 261 -2.39 3.08 14.79
C PRO A 261 -1.78 4.25 15.56
N ASP A 262 -2.58 4.99 16.33
CA ASP A 262 -2.11 6.12 17.14
C ASP A 262 -1.54 5.70 18.51
N ASP A 263 -1.55 4.41 18.87
CA ASP A 263 -1.00 3.92 20.14
C ASP A 263 0.52 3.67 20.05
N PHE A 264 1.27 4.72 19.75
CA PHE A 264 2.73 4.67 19.67
C PHE A 264 3.38 4.23 21.00
N ASP A 265 2.80 4.61 22.12
CA ASP A 265 3.32 4.26 23.45
C ASP A 265 3.06 2.77 23.75
N GLY A 266 1.94 2.23 23.31
CA GLY A 266 1.64 0.80 23.36
C GLY A 266 2.65 -0.03 22.55
N PHE A 267 2.97 0.36 21.32
CA PHE A 267 4.03 -0.30 20.53
C PHE A 267 5.39 -0.24 21.26
N ALA A 268 5.72 0.90 21.89
CA ALA A 268 6.93 1.01 22.69
C ALA A 268 6.92 0.08 23.91
N LEU A 269 5.75 -0.14 24.54
CA LEU A 269 5.60 -1.11 25.63
C LEU A 269 5.82 -2.54 25.13
N LEU A 270 5.20 -2.92 24.02
CA LEU A 270 5.37 -4.24 23.40
C LEU A 270 6.84 -4.52 23.07
N LYS A 271 7.52 -3.55 22.46
CA LYS A 271 8.93 -3.68 22.09
C LYS A 271 9.84 -3.88 23.31
N ARG A 272 9.55 -3.19 24.42
CA ARG A 272 10.28 -3.38 25.69
C ARG A 272 9.97 -4.71 26.36
N ALA A 273 8.71 -5.13 26.35
CA ALA A 273 8.30 -6.41 26.95
C ALA A 273 8.88 -7.60 26.19
N HIS A 274 8.87 -7.53 24.85
CA HIS A 274 9.30 -8.65 23.99
C HIS A 274 10.27 -8.16 22.89
N PRO A 275 11.52 -7.79 23.26
CA PRO A 275 12.49 -7.21 22.29
C PRO A 275 12.94 -8.19 21.20
N LYS A 276 12.69 -9.50 21.36
CA LYS A 276 13.03 -10.53 20.37
C LYS A 276 11.91 -10.78 19.35
N LEU A 277 10.69 -10.37 19.68
CA LEU A 277 9.57 -10.47 18.73
C LEU A 277 9.63 -9.30 17.75
N ARG A 278 9.17 -9.55 16.54
CA ARG A 278 9.05 -8.51 15.52
C ARG A 278 7.63 -7.97 15.50
N TRP A 279 7.53 -6.67 15.76
CA TRP A 279 6.29 -5.91 15.72
C TRP A 279 6.30 -5.04 14.48
N THR A 280 5.23 -5.03 13.72
CA THR A 280 5.12 -4.23 12.49
C THR A 280 3.80 -3.47 12.46
N THR A 281 3.79 -2.32 11.81
CA THR A 281 2.60 -1.52 11.56
C THR A 281 2.85 -0.49 10.47
N GLY A 282 1.80 0.15 9.98
CA GLY A 282 1.96 1.31 9.13
C GLY A 282 0.97 1.44 7.98
N GLU A 283 0.18 0.42 7.63
CA GLU A 283 -0.78 0.57 6.54
C GLU A 283 -1.86 1.61 6.86
N HIS A 284 -2.28 1.72 8.13
CA HIS A 284 -3.23 2.72 8.61
C HIS A 284 -2.55 3.94 9.24
N GLU A 285 -1.22 4.12 9.07
CA GLU A 285 -0.53 5.35 9.42
C GLU A 285 -0.27 6.20 8.18
N TYR A 286 -0.29 7.53 8.34
CA TYR A 286 -0.28 8.48 7.24
C TYR A 286 0.81 9.52 7.39
N SER A 287 1.44 9.86 6.28
CA SER A 287 2.49 10.87 6.13
C SER A 287 3.72 10.64 7.01
N ARG A 288 4.83 11.28 6.65
CA ARG A 288 6.07 11.30 7.45
C ARG A 288 5.88 11.78 8.89
N TYR A 289 4.83 12.55 9.15
CA TYR A 289 4.57 13.09 10.49
C TYR A 289 4.08 12.00 11.45
N GLY A 290 3.25 11.08 10.99
CA GLY A 290 2.83 9.92 11.77
C GLY A 290 3.96 8.91 11.94
N PHE A 291 4.65 8.57 10.84
CA PHE A 291 5.77 7.63 10.88
C PHE A 291 6.95 8.09 11.73
N ARG A 292 7.12 9.40 11.95
CA ARG A 292 8.25 9.95 12.71
C ARG A 292 8.43 9.29 14.07
N LYS A 293 7.36 9.11 14.85
CA LYS A 293 7.46 8.49 16.18
C LYS A 293 7.85 7.02 16.12
N LEU A 294 7.27 6.27 15.16
CA LEU A 294 7.62 4.86 14.95
C LEU A 294 9.10 4.69 14.62
N ILE A 295 9.65 5.59 13.79
CA ILE A 295 11.04 5.57 13.34
C ILE A 295 11.99 6.00 14.46
N GLU A 296 11.82 7.22 15.01
CA GLU A 296 12.77 7.82 15.93
C GLU A 296 12.84 7.07 17.26
N GLN A 297 11.74 6.48 17.71
CA GLN A 297 11.67 5.69 18.94
C GLN A 297 11.91 4.18 18.71
N ARG A 298 12.06 3.73 17.46
CA ARG A 298 12.21 2.31 17.10
C ARG A 298 11.12 1.43 17.72
N ASN A 299 9.88 1.91 17.67
CA ASN A 299 8.74 1.23 18.30
C ASN A 299 8.34 -0.06 17.56
N VAL A 300 8.76 -0.20 16.31
CA VAL A 300 8.51 -1.36 15.47
C VAL A 300 9.78 -1.80 14.75
N ASP A 301 9.79 -3.01 14.20
CA ASP A 301 10.93 -3.62 13.50
C ASP A 301 10.86 -3.44 11.98
N THR A 302 9.65 -3.20 11.46
CA THR A 302 9.38 -2.98 10.04
C THR A 302 8.24 -1.98 9.92
N LEU A 303 8.35 -1.06 8.98
CA LEU A 303 7.31 -0.12 8.63
C LEU A 303 6.55 -0.63 7.39
N GLN A 304 5.22 -0.54 7.40
CA GLN A 304 4.37 -1.07 6.34
C GLN A 304 3.42 0.00 5.76
N PRO A 305 3.94 1.15 5.28
CA PRO A 305 3.10 2.15 4.65
C PRO A 305 2.43 1.60 3.38
N ASP A 306 1.18 1.99 3.14
CA ASP A 306 0.51 1.71 1.87
C ASP A 306 0.67 2.90 0.93
N VAL A 307 1.24 2.69 -0.26
CA VAL A 307 1.54 3.78 -1.20
C VAL A 307 0.27 4.45 -1.76
N MET A 308 -0.85 3.73 -1.81
CA MET A 308 -2.14 4.31 -2.21
C MET A 308 -2.82 5.11 -1.09
N TRP A 309 -2.32 5.03 0.17
CA TRP A 309 -2.96 5.68 1.32
C TRP A 309 -2.07 6.73 1.99
N VAL A 310 -0.78 6.47 2.12
CA VAL A 310 0.17 7.22 2.97
C VAL A 310 0.43 8.67 2.52
N GLY A 311 0.02 9.02 1.33
CA GLY A 311 0.31 10.28 0.64
C GLY A 311 1.03 10.08 -0.70
N GLY A 312 0.95 8.86 -1.28
CA GLY A 312 1.54 8.50 -2.56
C GLY A 312 3.03 8.15 -2.49
N LEU A 313 3.60 7.96 -3.66
CA LEU A 313 5.01 7.62 -3.81
C LEU A 313 5.94 8.72 -3.29
N THR A 314 5.58 9.98 -3.52
CA THR A 314 6.34 11.14 -3.02
C THR A 314 6.52 11.10 -1.50
N GLU A 315 5.47 10.77 -0.76
CA GLU A 315 5.54 10.72 0.69
C GLU A 315 6.20 9.43 1.18
N LEU A 316 5.95 8.31 0.50
CA LEU A 316 6.61 7.04 0.78
C LEU A 316 8.14 7.15 0.67
N LEU A 317 8.67 7.84 -0.34
CA LEU A 317 10.10 8.08 -0.49
C LEU A 317 10.69 8.88 0.68
N ARG A 318 9.96 9.86 1.19
CA ARG A 318 10.38 10.66 2.36
C ARG A 318 10.41 9.82 3.63
N ILE A 319 9.40 8.97 3.84
CA ILE A 319 9.35 8.03 4.97
C ILE A 319 10.49 7.04 4.87
N SER A 320 10.72 6.46 3.68
CA SER A 320 11.79 5.50 3.42
C SER A 320 13.17 6.09 3.72
N ALA A 321 13.46 7.30 3.25
CA ALA A 321 14.72 7.98 3.52
C ALA A 321 14.93 8.24 5.02
N HIS A 322 13.87 8.61 5.76
CA HIS A 322 13.94 8.78 7.20
C HIS A 322 14.18 7.44 7.90
N ALA A 323 13.45 6.39 7.52
CA ALA A 323 13.61 5.04 8.07
C ALA A 323 15.01 4.47 7.83
N ALA A 324 15.59 4.72 6.64
CA ALA A 324 16.95 4.27 6.30
C ALA A 324 18.00 4.83 7.24
N ALA A 325 17.87 6.07 7.73
CA ALA A 325 18.76 6.67 8.71
C ALA A 325 18.73 5.97 10.10
N TYR A 326 17.73 5.12 10.32
CA TYR A 326 17.55 4.32 11.53
C TYR A 326 17.70 2.81 11.27
N ASP A 327 18.19 2.41 10.08
CA ASP A 327 18.30 1.02 9.66
C ASP A 327 16.96 0.23 9.76
N LEU A 328 15.82 0.93 9.61
CA LEU A 328 14.51 0.30 9.62
C LEU A 328 14.09 -0.08 8.18
N PRO A 329 13.71 -1.34 7.94
CA PRO A 329 13.15 -1.74 6.68
C PRO A 329 11.73 -1.17 6.49
N VAL A 330 11.43 -0.86 5.22
CA VAL A 330 10.11 -0.43 4.77
C VAL A 330 9.58 -1.48 3.79
N VAL A 331 8.54 -2.17 4.19
CA VAL A 331 7.87 -3.21 3.41
C VAL A 331 6.44 -2.71 3.14
N PRO A 332 6.16 -2.14 1.96
CA PRO A 332 4.85 -1.54 1.72
C PRO A 332 3.73 -2.58 1.78
N HIS A 333 2.61 -2.19 2.40
CA HIS A 333 1.37 -2.95 2.36
C HIS A 333 0.82 -2.96 0.92
N GLY A 334 0.45 -4.11 0.41
CA GLY A 334 -0.27 -4.30 -0.85
C GLY A 334 0.16 -3.41 -2.01
N SER A 335 -0.82 -2.76 -2.64
CA SER A 335 -0.67 -1.75 -3.71
C SER A 335 -0.01 -2.24 -5.02
N GLY A 336 0.24 -3.54 -5.16
CA GLY A 336 0.69 -4.17 -6.41
C GLY A 336 1.84 -3.44 -7.12
N PRO A 337 1.69 -3.15 -8.42
CA PRO A 337 2.73 -2.52 -9.23
C PRO A 337 3.32 -1.23 -8.65
N TYR A 338 2.55 -0.41 -7.96
CA TYR A 338 3.04 0.81 -7.34
C TYR A 338 4.10 0.50 -6.26
N SER A 339 3.84 -0.50 -5.42
CA SER A 339 4.80 -1.00 -4.43
C SER A 339 6.00 -1.67 -5.09
N TYR A 340 5.81 -2.40 -6.20
CA TYR A 340 6.89 -3.10 -6.88
C TYR A 340 7.94 -2.13 -7.44
N HIS A 341 7.53 -1.02 -8.08
CA HIS A 341 8.47 0.01 -8.54
C HIS A 341 9.27 0.62 -7.39
N TYR A 342 8.62 0.86 -6.25
CA TYR A 342 9.28 1.36 -5.05
C TYR A 342 10.29 0.35 -4.50
N VAL A 343 9.89 -0.90 -4.26
CA VAL A 343 10.75 -1.94 -3.67
C VAL A 343 11.94 -2.26 -4.58
N LEU A 344 11.74 -2.26 -5.91
CA LEU A 344 12.82 -2.48 -6.87
C LEU A 344 13.94 -1.44 -6.75
N SER A 345 13.61 -0.20 -6.35
CA SER A 345 14.54 0.92 -6.34
C SER A 345 15.14 1.25 -4.97
N GLN A 346 14.50 0.83 -3.86
CA GLN A 346 14.95 1.24 -2.53
C GLN A 346 15.77 0.16 -1.83
N THR A 347 16.93 0.56 -1.27
CA THR A 347 17.86 -0.37 -0.61
C THR A 347 17.34 -0.90 0.74
N ASN A 348 16.52 -0.12 1.43
CA ASN A 348 15.90 -0.50 2.70
C ASN A 348 14.47 -1.10 2.55
N ALA A 349 14.08 -1.46 1.31
CA ALA A 349 12.81 -2.16 1.03
C ALA A 349 13.13 -3.59 0.55
N PRO A 350 13.24 -4.57 1.45
CA PRO A 350 13.78 -5.90 1.11
C PRO A 350 12.88 -6.73 0.21
N PHE A 351 11.57 -6.61 0.33
CA PHE A 351 10.55 -7.35 -0.39
C PHE A 351 9.21 -6.61 -0.37
N SER A 352 8.19 -7.13 -1.05
CA SER A 352 6.84 -6.57 -1.07
C SER A 352 5.79 -7.58 -0.66
N GLU A 353 4.56 -7.11 -0.50
CA GLU A 353 3.38 -7.91 -0.24
C GLU A 353 2.60 -8.21 -1.52
N TYR A 354 2.08 -9.42 -1.62
CA TYR A 354 1.01 -9.79 -2.52
C TYR A 354 -0.22 -10.24 -1.71
N VAL A 355 -1.35 -9.56 -1.87
CA VAL A 355 -2.62 -9.98 -1.28
C VAL A 355 -3.32 -10.92 -2.24
N ALA A 356 -3.68 -12.13 -1.78
CA ALA A 356 -4.35 -13.12 -2.61
C ALA A 356 -5.74 -12.64 -3.04
N ASN A 357 -5.91 -12.35 -4.33
CA ASN A 357 -7.15 -11.81 -4.89
C ASN A 357 -8.09 -12.87 -5.48
N SER A 358 -7.69 -14.15 -5.47
CA SER A 358 -8.62 -15.21 -5.84
C SER A 358 -9.64 -15.47 -4.73
N PRO A 359 -10.87 -15.88 -5.06
CA PRO A 359 -11.94 -16.05 -4.09
C PRO A 359 -11.59 -16.92 -2.89
N ASP A 360 -10.81 -17.96 -3.09
CA ASP A 360 -10.36 -18.91 -2.07
C ASP A 360 -8.90 -18.72 -1.61
N GLY A 361 -8.21 -17.72 -2.13
CA GLY A 361 -6.80 -17.44 -1.83
C GLY A 361 -5.82 -18.47 -2.39
N THR A 362 -6.19 -19.24 -3.44
CA THR A 362 -5.36 -20.34 -3.96
C THR A 362 -4.71 -20.07 -5.32
N ALA A 363 -5.09 -18.99 -6.00
CA ALA A 363 -4.52 -18.62 -7.29
C ALA A 363 -3.95 -17.20 -7.26
N VAL A 364 -2.94 -16.97 -8.10
CA VAL A 364 -2.36 -15.63 -8.33
C VAL A 364 -3.19 -14.92 -9.40
N LEU A 365 -3.73 -13.76 -9.04
CA LEU A 365 -4.51 -12.89 -9.91
C LEU A 365 -3.96 -11.45 -9.84
N PRO A 366 -4.18 -10.60 -10.86
CA PRO A 366 -3.80 -9.20 -10.81
C PRO A 366 -4.36 -8.48 -9.58
N SER A 367 -3.57 -7.62 -8.96
CA SER A 367 -3.96 -6.88 -7.73
C SER A 367 -5.12 -5.91 -7.98
N PHE A 368 -5.19 -5.36 -9.18
CA PHE A 368 -6.28 -4.46 -9.61
C PHE A 368 -7.36 -5.15 -10.45
N GLY A 369 -7.38 -6.48 -10.41
CA GLY A 369 -8.37 -7.28 -11.15
C GLY A 369 -8.31 -7.03 -12.66
N ALA A 370 -9.45 -6.68 -13.26
CA ALA A 370 -9.53 -6.43 -14.71
C ALA A 370 -9.30 -4.95 -15.10
N LEU A 371 -8.82 -4.11 -14.19
CA LEU A 371 -8.62 -2.68 -14.48
C LEU A 371 -7.53 -2.43 -15.51
N PHE A 372 -6.46 -3.22 -15.49
CA PHE A 372 -5.35 -3.12 -16.43
C PHE A 372 -5.19 -4.40 -17.25
N THR A 373 -4.70 -4.26 -18.47
CA THR A 373 -4.51 -5.41 -19.39
C THR A 373 -3.18 -6.11 -19.22
N ASN A 374 -2.19 -5.42 -18.64
CA ASN A 374 -0.79 -5.84 -18.61
C ASN A 374 -0.18 -5.73 -17.19
N GLU A 375 -1.01 -5.81 -16.17
CA GLU A 375 -0.52 -5.82 -14.79
C GLU A 375 0.41 -7.01 -14.55
N PRO A 376 1.66 -6.78 -14.05
CA PRO A 376 2.56 -7.86 -13.73
C PRO A 376 2.05 -8.64 -12.51
N VAL A 377 1.98 -9.96 -12.64
CA VAL A 377 1.58 -10.86 -11.56
C VAL A 377 2.78 -11.67 -11.06
N PRO A 378 2.81 -12.06 -9.79
CA PRO A 378 3.88 -12.89 -9.26
C PRO A 378 3.98 -14.27 -9.93
N GLU A 379 5.21 -14.68 -10.26
CA GLU A 379 5.55 -16.04 -10.68
C GLU A 379 6.65 -16.58 -9.74
N ASN A 380 6.41 -17.76 -9.18
CA ASN A 380 7.34 -18.37 -8.19
C ASN A 380 7.71 -17.41 -7.04
N GLY A 381 6.71 -16.67 -6.53
CA GLY A 381 6.88 -15.73 -5.42
C GLY A 381 7.68 -14.48 -5.75
N ARG A 382 7.89 -14.17 -7.03
CA ARG A 382 8.63 -13.00 -7.52
C ARG A 382 7.84 -12.27 -8.59
N VAL A 383 8.15 -11.00 -8.78
CA VAL A 383 7.61 -10.21 -9.88
C VAL A 383 8.71 -9.43 -10.58
N ASP A 384 8.69 -9.49 -11.91
CA ASP A 384 9.52 -8.68 -12.78
C ASP A 384 8.78 -7.37 -13.10
N VAL A 385 9.43 -6.25 -12.77
CA VAL A 385 8.87 -4.93 -13.02
C VAL A 385 9.20 -4.51 -14.45
N THR A 386 8.17 -4.10 -15.19
CA THR A 386 8.29 -3.67 -16.59
C THR A 386 9.18 -2.45 -16.77
N ASP A 387 9.85 -2.36 -17.92
CA ASP A 387 10.62 -1.18 -18.35
C ASP A 387 9.76 -0.17 -19.14
N ALA A 388 8.45 -0.41 -19.28
CA ALA A 388 7.55 0.52 -19.93
C ALA A 388 7.44 1.86 -19.17
N PRO A 389 7.23 2.99 -19.86
CA PRO A 389 7.15 4.30 -19.25
C PRO A 389 6.04 4.41 -18.20
N GLY A 390 6.28 5.22 -17.16
CA GLY A 390 5.35 5.34 -16.03
C GLY A 390 5.41 4.12 -15.13
N PHE A 391 4.25 3.71 -14.63
CA PHE A 391 4.12 2.40 -13.95
C PHE A 391 3.95 1.24 -14.94
N GLY A 392 3.96 1.54 -16.24
CA GLY A 392 3.82 0.55 -17.30
C GLY A 392 2.43 -0.09 -17.37
N LEU A 393 1.41 0.52 -16.75
CA LEU A 393 0.06 0.01 -16.69
C LEU A 393 -0.80 0.57 -17.82
N GLU A 394 -1.50 -0.32 -18.55
CA GLU A 394 -2.43 0.03 -19.61
C GLU A 394 -3.86 -0.22 -19.16
N LEU A 395 -4.66 0.86 -19.16
CA LEU A 395 -6.07 0.76 -18.78
C LEU A 395 -6.79 -0.19 -19.73
N ASN A 396 -7.53 -1.15 -19.17
CA ASN A 396 -8.35 -2.06 -19.95
C ASN A 396 -9.51 -1.27 -20.60
N PRO A 397 -9.63 -1.27 -21.94
CA PRO A 397 -10.72 -0.58 -22.63
C PRO A 397 -12.12 -1.06 -22.24
N SER A 398 -12.22 -2.26 -21.67
CA SER A 398 -13.48 -2.85 -21.17
C SER A 398 -13.74 -2.53 -19.70
N ALA A 399 -12.83 -1.83 -19.01
CA ALA A 399 -13.06 -1.43 -17.63
C ALA A 399 -14.27 -0.50 -17.52
N LYS A 400 -15.16 -0.82 -16.61
CA LYS A 400 -16.37 -0.02 -16.40
C LYS A 400 -16.04 1.16 -15.48
N LEU A 401 -15.76 2.29 -16.08
CA LEU A 401 -15.48 3.55 -15.40
C LEU A 401 -16.66 4.50 -15.56
N VAL A 402 -17.09 5.08 -14.46
CA VAL A 402 -18.13 6.12 -14.43
C VAL A 402 -17.47 7.42 -14.03
N GLU A 403 -17.47 8.40 -14.93
CA GLU A 403 -16.90 9.72 -14.63
C GLU A 403 -17.67 10.37 -13.49
N ALA A 404 -16.93 10.83 -12.48
CA ALA A 404 -17.52 11.49 -11.31
C ALA A 404 -17.60 13.00 -11.55
N ALA A 405 -18.79 13.57 -11.28
CA ALA A 405 -19.06 15.00 -11.45
C ALA A 405 -18.35 15.87 -10.40
#